data_6bde379696d61a4057ec144facc98ae4
#
_entry.id   6bde379696d61a4057ec144facc98ae4
#
_cell.length_a   1.000
_cell.length_b   1.000
_cell.length_c   1.000
_cell.angle_alpha   90.00
_cell.angle_beta   90.00
_cell.angle_gamma   90.00
#
_symmetry.space_group_name_H-M   'P 1'
#
loop_
_entity.id
_entity.type
_entity.pdbx_description
1 polymer ?
#
loop_
_entity_poly.entity_id
_entity_poly.type
_entity_poly.pdbx_seq_one_letter_code
_entity_poly.pdbx_strand_id
1 'polypeptide(L)'
;VSTAIVGDTNQLIAEPPMSDDKTEEPSDKKLKKAREEGQVSKSTDIVDGVVLLSGVVVMIAFGNTMVDTMRSALNITLRFVAGQHDMRSLQVAFDQIAVQCVSAIAPALAAGVLAVVISLMPQVGFVFSTKAVSFNFGAVSPVSGIKKLFSLKTIVDLLKTVLKGVLVSLVMWQTIEGLLPLIIGSLSQPVPQLSRLFSQLLIKLLEIAAGLFIVLGAADFKLQKFLFLRGQKMSKEEVKREYKESEGDPMLKGQRKQLAREIANSPPRQKVAGANMLVVNPVHYAVAVRYAPEENPLPFVIAKGSDKLAATLRREAELENVPIIGNPPMARALYKVNLNEEIPEELFEAVAAILRWVDSIGLSPSERAARPPA
;
A
#
# COMPACT_ATOMS: atom_id res chain seq x y z
N VAL A 1 27.44 45.34 41.36
CA VAL A 1 26.12 45.47 40.74
C VAL A 1 25.85 44.21 39.99
N SER A 2 25.06 43.39 40.65
CA SER A 2 24.71 42.01 40.25
C SER A 2 23.39 42.05 39.50
N THR A 3 23.25 41.34 38.44
CA THR A 3 21.91 40.92 37.97
C THR A 3 22.03 39.52 37.44
N ALA A 4 21.41 38.60 38.19
CA ALA A 4 21.25 37.19 37.87
C ALA A 4 20.27 37.02 36.70
N ILE A 5 20.66 36.22 35.74
CA ILE A 5 19.75 35.66 34.74
C ILE A 5 19.37 34.25 35.24
N VAL A 6 18.16 34.15 35.74
CA VAL A 6 17.50 32.86 36.04
C VAL A 6 17.07 32.30 34.72
N GLY A 7 17.80 31.32 34.22
CA GLY A 7 17.40 30.49 33.10
C GLY A 7 16.39 29.45 33.55
N ASP A 8 15.24 29.53 32.96
CA ASP A 8 14.09 28.64 33.15
C ASP A 8 14.41 27.27 32.53
N THR A 9 14.98 26.38 33.35
CA THR A 9 15.24 24.96 33.02
C THR A 9 14.00 24.09 33.35
N ASN A 10 12.93 24.36 32.64
CA ASN A 10 11.79 23.45 32.62
C ASN A 10 11.55 22.89 31.20
N GLN A 11 12.61 22.31 30.60
CA GLN A 11 12.39 21.30 29.59
C GLN A 11 11.94 20.04 30.30
N LEU A 12 10.63 19.97 30.49
CA LEU A 12 9.89 18.76 30.79
C LEU A 12 10.43 17.64 29.92
N ILE A 13 11.11 16.68 30.55
CA ILE A 13 11.36 15.35 30.03
C ILE A 13 9.98 14.84 29.63
N ALA A 14 9.66 14.94 28.34
CA ALA A 14 8.50 14.26 27.80
C ALA A 14 8.73 12.77 28.06
N GLU A 15 8.07 12.22 29.06
CA GLU A 15 7.95 10.80 29.25
C GLU A 15 7.55 10.20 27.88
N PRO A 16 8.21 9.11 27.42
CA PRO A 16 7.75 8.44 26.21
C PRO A 16 6.28 8.06 26.44
N PRO A 17 5.39 8.32 25.47
CA PRO A 17 3.98 8.04 25.66
C PRO A 17 3.85 6.60 26.12
N MET A 18 3.19 6.40 27.25
CA MET A 18 2.81 5.09 27.77
C MET A 18 2.32 4.27 26.58
N SER A 19 2.83 3.07 26.43
CA SER A 19 2.48 2.16 25.35
C SER A 19 0.96 2.03 25.33
N ASP A 20 0.29 2.72 24.39
CA ASP A 20 -1.11 2.51 24.11
C ASP A 20 -1.32 1.03 23.91
N ASP A 21 -2.08 0.39 24.77
CA ASP A 21 -2.36 -1.04 24.67
C ASP A 21 -2.99 -1.29 23.30
N LYS A 22 -2.24 -1.94 22.41
CA LYS A 22 -2.68 -2.31 21.07
C LYS A 22 -3.69 -3.46 21.18
N THR A 23 -4.93 -3.11 21.43
CA THR A 23 -6.03 -4.06 21.64
C THR A 23 -6.85 -4.32 20.39
N GLU A 24 -6.93 -3.32 19.50
CA GLU A 24 -7.78 -3.36 18.31
C GLU A 24 -7.18 -4.24 17.21
N GLU A 25 -8.04 -4.88 16.42
CA GLU A 25 -7.62 -5.68 15.26
C GLU A 25 -7.02 -4.80 14.16
N PRO A 26 -6.02 -5.33 13.41
CA PRO A 26 -5.43 -4.57 12.31
C PRO A 26 -6.43 -4.35 11.19
N SER A 27 -6.47 -3.13 10.66
CA SER A 27 -7.27 -2.80 9.48
C SER A 27 -6.69 -3.44 8.20
N ASP A 28 -7.54 -3.62 7.18
CA ASP A 28 -7.10 -4.11 5.86
C ASP A 28 -6.04 -3.20 5.24
N LYS A 29 -6.14 -1.87 5.46
CA LYS A 29 -5.15 -0.90 4.99
C LYS A 29 -3.79 -1.12 5.65
N LYS A 30 -3.75 -1.35 6.97
CA LYS A 30 -2.52 -1.66 7.71
C LYS A 30 -1.91 -2.98 7.24
N LEU A 31 -2.73 -4.03 7.05
CA LEU A 31 -2.28 -5.31 6.53
C LEU A 31 -1.72 -5.20 5.10
N LYS A 32 -2.36 -4.40 4.24
CA LYS A 32 -1.88 -4.12 2.89
C LYS A 32 -0.54 -3.39 2.92
N LYS A 33 -0.42 -2.36 3.77
CA LYS A 33 0.84 -1.62 3.96
C LYS A 33 1.97 -2.52 4.47
N ALA A 34 1.69 -3.40 5.44
CA ALA A 34 2.65 -4.39 5.92
C ALA A 34 3.13 -5.31 4.79
N ARG A 35 2.22 -5.77 3.91
CA ARG A 35 2.58 -6.56 2.72
C ARG A 35 3.45 -5.77 1.74
N GLU A 36 3.12 -4.50 1.47
CA GLU A 36 3.92 -3.62 0.62
C GLU A 36 5.32 -3.37 1.19
N GLU A 37 5.49 -3.42 2.50
CA GLU A 37 6.77 -3.37 3.20
C GLU A 37 7.50 -4.73 3.24
N GLY A 38 6.92 -5.78 2.68
CA GLY A 38 7.48 -7.13 2.66
C GLY A 38 7.30 -7.90 3.97
N GLN A 39 6.48 -7.39 4.90
CA GLN A 39 6.15 -8.07 6.15
C GLN A 39 5.01 -9.06 5.90
N VAL A 40 5.33 -10.36 5.91
CA VAL A 40 4.37 -11.42 5.64
C VAL A 40 4.54 -12.56 6.65
N SER A 41 3.45 -13.27 6.94
CA SER A 41 3.51 -14.51 7.73
C SER A 41 3.83 -15.68 6.81
N LYS A 42 4.92 -16.37 7.06
CA LYS A 42 5.30 -17.60 6.34
C LYS A 42 5.88 -18.63 7.31
N SER A 43 5.67 -19.89 7.02
CA SER A 43 6.35 -20.99 7.69
C SER A 43 7.40 -21.59 6.74
N THR A 44 8.63 -21.65 7.18
CA THR A 44 9.72 -22.30 6.46
C THR A 44 9.56 -23.81 6.49
N ASP A 45 9.00 -24.36 7.56
CA ASP A 45 8.83 -25.81 7.74
C ASP A 45 7.92 -26.43 6.67
N ILE A 46 6.85 -25.73 6.25
CA ILE A 46 6.01 -26.18 5.13
C ILE A 46 6.85 -26.21 3.84
N VAL A 47 7.66 -25.19 3.61
CA VAL A 47 8.52 -25.12 2.43
C VAL A 47 9.49 -26.31 2.42
N ASP A 48 10.16 -26.53 3.54
CA ASP A 48 11.12 -27.62 3.69
C ASP A 48 10.45 -28.99 3.49
N GLY A 49 9.25 -29.21 4.04
CA GLY A 49 8.48 -30.43 3.85
C GLY A 49 8.10 -30.66 2.39
N VAL A 50 7.63 -29.63 1.68
CA VAL A 50 7.27 -29.73 0.26
C VAL A 50 8.50 -29.94 -0.63
N VAL A 51 9.64 -29.30 -0.30
CA VAL A 51 10.91 -29.52 -1.01
C VAL A 51 11.41 -30.95 -0.80
N LEU A 52 11.37 -31.48 0.42
CA LEU A 52 11.70 -32.89 0.70
C LEU A 52 10.78 -33.84 -0.07
N LEU A 53 9.47 -33.58 -0.10
CA LEU A 53 8.51 -34.37 -0.85
C LEU A 53 8.81 -34.33 -2.36
N SER A 54 9.16 -33.15 -2.89
CA SER A 54 9.58 -33.02 -4.30
C SER A 54 10.83 -33.85 -4.60
N GLY A 55 11.79 -33.89 -3.68
CA GLY A 55 12.98 -34.74 -3.75
C GLY A 55 12.63 -36.24 -3.82
N VAL A 56 11.68 -36.69 -3.00
CA VAL A 56 11.15 -38.08 -3.07
C VAL A 56 10.54 -38.36 -4.43
N VAL A 57 9.70 -37.47 -4.94
CA VAL A 57 9.08 -37.62 -6.28
C VAL A 57 10.15 -37.74 -7.38
N VAL A 58 11.18 -36.87 -7.32
CA VAL A 58 12.30 -36.94 -8.29
C VAL A 58 13.08 -38.24 -8.16
N MET A 59 13.36 -38.71 -6.96
CA MET A 59 14.04 -39.98 -6.75
C MET A 59 13.25 -41.17 -7.31
N ILE A 60 11.93 -41.18 -7.14
CA ILE A 60 11.06 -42.25 -7.68
C ILE A 60 11.00 -42.17 -9.21
N ALA A 61 10.83 -40.97 -9.77
CA ALA A 61 10.64 -40.76 -11.20
C ALA A 61 11.94 -40.91 -12.03
N PHE A 62 13.05 -40.37 -11.49
CA PHE A 62 14.33 -40.23 -12.21
C PHE A 62 15.48 -41.04 -11.58
N GLY A 63 15.25 -41.75 -10.49
CA GLY A 63 16.33 -42.47 -9.77
C GLY A 63 17.07 -43.46 -10.65
N ASN A 64 16.38 -44.22 -11.49
CA ASN A 64 17.03 -45.15 -12.44
C ASN A 64 17.88 -44.40 -13.47
N THR A 65 17.37 -43.29 -14.02
CA THR A 65 18.11 -42.41 -14.94
C THR A 65 19.38 -41.86 -14.29
N MET A 66 19.31 -41.44 -13.03
CA MET A 66 20.49 -40.96 -12.27
C MET A 66 21.55 -42.05 -12.13
N VAL A 67 21.14 -43.29 -11.78
CA VAL A 67 22.07 -44.43 -11.68
C VAL A 67 22.70 -44.75 -13.04
N ASP A 68 21.93 -44.76 -14.12
CA ASP A 68 22.42 -45.05 -15.48
C ASP A 68 23.37 -43.91 -15.97
N THR A 69 23.08 -42.65 -15.61
CA THR A 69 23.99 -41.51 -15.86
C THR A 69 25.31 -41.67 -15.13
N MET A 70 25.31 -42.09 -13.87
CA MET A 70 26.55 -42.34 -13.10
C MET A 70 27.35 -43.48 -13.72
N ARG A 71 26.70 -44.60 -14.13
CA ARG A 71 27.33 -45.72 -14.82
C ARG A 71 27.94 -45.31 -16.15
N SER A 72 27.21 -44.50 -16.92
CA SER A 72 27.68 -43.96 -18.19
C SER A 72 28.89 -43.07 -18.01
N ALA A 73 28.88 -42.16 -17.04
CA ALA A 73 30.00 -41.28 -16.72
C ALA A 73 31.26 -42.07 -16.31
N LEU A 74 31.07 -43.10 -15.46
CA LEU A 74 32.15 -44.02 -15.12
C LEU A 74 32.71 -44.75 -16.36
N ASN A 75 31.87 -45.26 -17.23
CA ASN A 75 32.28 -45.96 -18.46
C ASN A 75 33.04 -44.99 -19.41
N ILE A 76 32.60 -43.74 -19.56
CA ILE A 76 33.30 -42.73 -20.37
C ILE A 76 34.65 -42.49 -19.77
N THR A 77 34.75 -42.30 -18.46
CA THR A 77 36.04 -42.09 -17.76
C THR A 77 36.98 -43.30 -17.93
N LEU A 78 36.48 -44.52 -17.73
CA LEU A 78 37.26 -45.74 -17.89
C LEU A 78 37.76 -45.96 -19.34
N ARG A 79 36.89 -45.66 -20.33
CA ARG A 79 37.30 -45.72 -21.76
C ARG A 79 38.35 -44.65 -22.09
N PHE A 80 38.27 -43.45 -21.53
CA PHE A 80 39.30 -42.45 -21.69
C PHE A 80 40.62 -42.90 -21.09
N VAL A 81 40.62 -43.47 -19.87
CA VAL A 81 41.83 -43.99 -19.20
C VAL A 81 42.46 -45.14 -19.96
N ALA A 82 41.67 -46.01 -20.61
CA ALA A 82 42.15 -47.16 -21.38
C ALA A 82 42.52 -46.85 -22.84
N GLY A 83 42.17 -45.63 -23.34
CA GLY A 83 42.32 -45.24 -24.73
C GLY A 83 43.47 -44.28 -25.02
N GLN A 84 43.34 -43.56 -26.13
CA GLN A 84 44.30 -42.50 -26.49
C GLN A 84 44.04 -41.24 -25.65
N HIS A 85 45.13 -40.64 -25.14
CA HIS A 85 45.08 -39.51 -24.22
C HIS A 85 45.41 -38.19 -24.94
N ASP A 86 44.70 -37.92 -26.05
CA ASP A 86 44.83 -36.66 -26.77
C ASP A 86 43.81 -35.62 -26.27
N MET A 87 44.09 -34.33 -26.53
CA MET A 87 43.22 -33.23 -26.07
C MET A 87 41.80 -33.30 -26.66
N ARG A 88 41.65 -33.84 -27.82
CA ARG A 88 40.36 -33.97 -28.48
C ARG A 88 39.49 -35.03 -27.81
N SER A 89 40.07 -36.18 -27.47
CA SER A 89 39.33 -37.26 -26.76
C SER A 89 38.99 -36.83 -25.33
N LEU A 90 39.82 -36.06 -24.66
CA LEU A 90 39.54 -35.45 -23.38
C LEU A 90 38.35 -34.48 -23.46
N GLN A 91 38.35 -33.59 -24.46
CA GLN A 91 37.26 -32.62 -24.65
C GLN A 91 35.94 -33.34 -24.92
N VAL A 92 35.92 -34.36 -25.78
CA VAL A 92 34.69 -35.14 -26.06
C VAL A 92 34.19 -35.85 -24.80
N ALA A 93 35.08 -36.47 -24.01
CA ALA A 93 34.71 -37.11 -22.76
C ALA A 93 34.11 -36.11 -21.75
N PHE A 94 34.74 -34.93 -21.63
CA PHE A 94 34.26 -33.88 -20.76
C PHE A 94 32.87 -33.35 -21.17
N ASP A 95 32.65 -33.06 -22.47
CA ASP A 95 31.36 -32.56 -22.97
C ASP A 95 30.27 -33.62 -22.77
N GLN A 96 30.55 -34.90 -23.00
CA GLN A 96 29.57 -35.97 -22.77
C GLN A 96 29.20 -36.10 -21.29
N ILE A 97 30.17 -36.07 -20.37
CA ILE A 97 29.92 -36.11 -18.92
C ILE A 97 29.15 -34.87 -18.48
N ALA A 98 29.53 -33.68 -18.96
CA ALA A 98 28.87 -32.44 -18.61
C ALA A 98 27.37 -32.42 -19.00
N VAL A 99 27.06 -32.84 -20.24
CA VAL A 99 25.68 -32.93 -20.71
C VAL A 99 24.89 -33.92 -19.87
N GLN A 100 25.46 -35.10 -19.56
CA GLN A 100 24.79 -36.11 -18.73
C GLN A 100 24.57 -35.62 -17.30
N CYS A 101 25.54 -34.95 -16.68
CA CYS A 101 25.39 -34.36 -15.35
C CYS A 101 24.28 -33.30 -15.33
N VAL A 102 24.23 -32.39 -16.31
CA VAL A 102 23.18 -31.41 -16.44
C VAL A 102 21.83 -32.07 -16.58
N SER A 103 21.70 -33.08 -17.45
CA SER A 103 20.40 -33.77 -17.64
C SER A 103 19.92 -34.54 -16.40
N ALA A 104 20.83 -35.04 -15.57
CA ALA A 104 20.48 -35.72 -14.33
C ALA A 104 20.09 -34.72 -13.20
N ILE A 105 20.73 -33.55 -13.14
CA ILE A 105 20.51 -32.57 -12.07
C ILE A 105 19.33 -31.62 -12.38
N ALA A 106 19.11 -31.30 -13.66
CA ALA A 106 18.07 -30.34 -14.07
C ALA A 106 16.66 -30.67 -13.57
N PRO A 107 16.16 -31.93 -13.59
CA PRO A 107 14.86 -32.27 -13.04
C PRO A 107 14.76 -31.98 -11.53
N ALA A 108 15.82 -32.30 -10.79
CA ALA A 108 15.85 -32.04 -9.35
C ALA A 108 15.82 -30.53 -9.00
N LEU A 109 16.59 -29.72 -9.73
CA LEU A 109 16.57 -28.28 -9.59
C LEU A 109 15.22 -27.69 -9.96
N ALA A 110 14.64 -28.12 -11.08
CA ALA A 110 13.33 -27.66 -11.52
C ALA A 110 12.23 -28.02 -10.49
N ALA A 111 12.22 -29.26 -10.00
CA ALA A 111 11.29 -29.72 -8.98
C ALA A 111 11.46 -28.93 -7.68
N GLY A 112 12.69 -28.67 -7.24
CA GLY A 112 12.97 -27.87 -6.05
C GLY A 112 12.47 -26.43 -6.17
N VAL A 113 12.72 -25.77 -7.29
CA VAL A 113 12.21 -24.40 -7.56
C VAL A 113 10.68 -24.38 -7.58
N LEU A 114 10.06 -25.34 -8.27
CA LEU A 114 8.59 -25.46 -8.32
C LEU A 114 8.01 -25.74 -6.93
N ALA A 115 8.65 -26.59 -6.14
CA ALA A 115 8.23 -26.90 -4.78
C ALA A 115 8.23 -25.65 -3.88
N VAL A 116 9.27 -24.81 -3.97
CA VAL A 116 9.35 -23.55 -3.23
C VAL A 116 8.23 -22.60 -3.67
N VAL A 117 7.99 -22.43 -4.98
CA VAL A 117 6.94 -21.57 -5.51
C VAL A 117 5.57 -22.05 -5.06
N ILE A 118 5.28 -23.34 -5.24
CA ILE A 118 4.00 -23.96 -4.88
C ILE A 118 3.73 -23.87 -3.37
N SER A 119 4.76 -23.97 -2.54
CA SER A 119 4.62 -23.89 -1.09
C SER A 119 4.48 -22.46 -0.56
N LEU A 120 5.14 -21.47 -1.18
CA LEU A 120 5.11 -20.07 -0.74
C LEU A 120 3.87 -19.31 -1.26
N MET A 121 3.43 -19.58 -2.50
CA MET A 121 2.31 -18.85 -3.10
C MET A 121 1.02 -18.89 -2.28
N PRO A 122 0.56 -20.04 -1.74
CA PRO A 122 -0.63 -20.08 -0.90
C PRO A 122 -0.46 -19.36 0.45
N GLN A 123 0.79 -19.29 0.97
CA GLN A 123 1.07 -18.69 2.26
C GLN A 123 1.11 -17.17 2.20
N VAL A 124 1.78 -16.61 1.18
CA VAL A 124 2.13 -15.19 1.11
C VAL A 124 1.33 -14.47 0.01
N GLY A 125 0.92 -15.20 -1.03
CA GLY A 125 0.39 -14.61 -2.25
C GLY A 125 1.51 -13.99 -3.11
N PHE A 126 1.11 -13.28 -4.15
CA PHE A 126 2.06 -12.58 -5.01
C PHE A 126 2.38 -11.21 -4.38
N VAL A 127 3.57 -11.05 -3.79
CA VAL A 127 4.02 -9.80 -3.18
C VAL A 127 5.29 -9.33 -3.87
N PHE A 128 5.21 -8.16 -4.50
CA PHE A 128 6.36 -7.48 -5.07
C PHE A 128 6.64 -6.21 -4.24
N SER A 129 7.70 -6.25 -3.42
CA SER A 129 8.07 -5.13 -2.56
C SER A 129 9.48 -4.63 -2.91
N THR A 130 9.55 -3.43 -3.48
CA THR A 130 10.83 -2.74 -3.73
C THR A 130 11.37 -2.06 -2.47
N LYS A 131 10.50 -1.76 -1.50
CA LYS A 131 10.88 -1.10 -0.23
C LYS A 131 11.69 -2.01 0.70
N ALA A 132 11.51 -3.33 0.58
CA ALA A 132 12.26 -4.30 1.38
C ALA A 132 13.77 -4.31 1.07
N VAL A 133 14.18 -3.77 -0.08
CA VAL A 133 15.57 -3.73 -0.56
C VAL A 133 16.26 -2.40 -0.19
N SER A 134 15.66 -1.55 0.63
CA SER A 134 16.29 -0.30 1.05
C SER A 134 17.49 -0.54 1.97
N PHE A 135 18.59 0.15 1.71
CA PHE A 135 19.77 0.11 2.57
C PHE A 135 19.46 0.72 3.95
N ASN A 136 19.44 -0.14 4.97
CA ASN A 136 19.22 0.30 6.35
C ASN A 136 20.50 0.13 7.16
N PHE A 137 21.32 1.18 7.20
CA PHE A 137 22.56 1.20 7.97
C PHE A 137 22.35 1.00 9.49
N GLY A 138 21.17 1.34 10.01
CA GLY A 138 20.82 1.10 11.42
C GLY A 138 20.66 -0.38 11.77
N ALA A 139 20.42 -1.24 10.79
CA ALA A 139 20.32 -2.69 11.01
C ALA A 139 21.68 -3.35 11.23
N VAL A 140 22.78 -2.69 10.83
CA VAL A 140 24.16 -3.21 10.94
C VAL A 140 24.82 -2.84 12.29
N SER A 141 24.14 -2.11 13.17
CA SER A 141 24.68 -1.75 14.48
C SER A 141 24.84 -3.00 15.37
N PRO A 142 26.07 -3.29 15.88
CA PRO A 142 26.34 -4.46 16.74
C PRO A 142 25.49 -4.47 18.03
N VAL A 143 25.25 -3.27 18.59
CA VAL A 143 24.47 -3.13 19.84
C VAL A 143 23.01 -3.52 19.62
N SER A 144 22.41 -3.12 18.50
CA SER A 144 21.04 -3.51 18.13
C SER A 144 20.94 -5.02 17.83
N GLY A 145 22.00 -5.60 17.27
CA GLY A 145 22.10 -7.05 17.04
C GLY A 145 22.07 -7.85 18.33
N ILE A 146 22.91 -7.50 19.31
CA ILE A 146 22.96 -8.16 20.62
C ILE A 146 21.60 -8.04 21.34
N LYS A 147 20.97 -6.86 21.33
CA LYS A 147 19.66 -6.65 21.96
C LYS A 147 18.56 -7.51 21.30
N LYS A 148 18.64 -7.73 19.96
CA LYS A 148 17.72 -8.65 19.26
C LYS A 148 17.93 -10.10 19.66
N LEU A 149 19.17 -10.56 19.88
CA LEU A 149 19.48 -11.94 20.29
C LEU A 149 18.82 -12.29 21.64
N PHE A 150 18.77 -11.34 22.56
CA PHE A 150 18.16 -11.53 23.89
C PHE A 150 16.70 -11.07 23.94
N SER A 151 16.04 -10.88 22.79
CA SER A 151 14.62 -10.56 22.77
C SER A 151 13.77 -11.80 23.13
N LEU A 152 12.63 -11.58 23.82
CA LEU A 152 11.66 -12.64 24.13
C LEU A 152 11.24 -13.41 22.86
N LYS A 153 11.14 -12.71 21.73
CA LYS A 153 10.83 -13.34 20.45
C LYS A 153 11.89 -14.36 20.05
N THR A 154 13.17 -13.99 20.13
CA THR A 154 14.28 -14.88 19.76
C THR A 154 14.36 -16.10 20.67
N ILE A 155 14.11 -15.92 21.99
CA ILE A 155 14.06 -17.03 22.95
C ILE A 155 12.91 -18.00 22.62
N VAL A 156 11.72 -17.49 22.30
CA VAL A 156 10.57 -18.32 21.88
C VAL A 156 10.87 -19.05 20.57
N ASP A 157 11.50 -18.39 19.61
CA ASP A 157 11.88 -19.01 18.34
C ASP A 157 12.95 -20.08 18.53
N LEU A 158 13.94 -19.85 19.41
CA LEU A 158 14.93 -20.84 19.80
C LEU A 158 14.28 -22.08 20.46
N LEU A 159 13.38 -21.87 21.43
CA LEU A 159 12.69 -22.96 22.10
C LEU A 159 11.88 -23.81 21.12
N LYS A 160 11.15 -23.18 20.18
CA LYS A 160 10.44 -23.88 19.11
C LYS A 160 11.39 -24.71 18.24
N THR A 161 12.54 -24.13 17.86
CA THR A 161 13.53 -24.82 17.02
C THR A 161 14.10 -26.03 17.74
N VAL A 162 14.45 -25.91 19.01
CA VAL A 162 14.93 -27.02 19.84
C VAL A 162 13.87 -28.12 19.97
N LEU A 163 12.60 -27.73 20.26
CA LEU A 163 11.51 -28.70 20.36
C LEU A 163 11.29 -29.46 19.08
N LYS A 164 11.30 -28.77 17.92
CA LYS A 164 11.23 -29.40 16.60
C LYS A 164 12.39 -30.35 16.36
N GLY A 165 13.62 -29.91 16.66
CA GLY A 165 14.81 -30.73 16.54
C GLY A 165 14.71 -32.03 17.35
N VAL A 166 14.22 -31.97 18.59
CA VAL A 166 13.97 -33.14 19.42
C VAL A 166 12.92 -34.06 18.80
N LEU A 167 11.78 -33.51 18.35
CA LEU A 167 10.72 -34.30 17.71
C LEU A 167 11.20 -35.00 16.44
N VAL A 168 11.90 -34.28 15.56
CA VAL A 168 12.49 -34.85 14.33
C VAL A 168 13.47 -35.97 14.71
N SER A 169 14.36 -35.75 15.66
CA SER A 169 15.34 -36.72 16.11
C SER A 169 14.70 -38.00 16.67
N LEU A 170 13.63 -37.86 17.47
CA LEU A 170 12.89 -39.01 18.03
C LEU A 170 12.20 -39.84 16.93
N VAL A 171 11.52 -39.17 15.99
CA VAL A 171 10.84 -39.86 14.88
C VAL A 171 11.85 -40.58 13.99
N MET A 172 12.98 -39.88 13.68
CA MET A 172 14.04 -40.50 12.85
C MET A 172 14.71 -41.66 13.59
N TRP A 173 14.95 -41.52 14.88
CA TRP A 173 15.47 -42.64 15.68
C TRP A 173 14.57 -43.87 15.62
N GLN A 174 13.27 -43.73 15.90
CA GLN A 174 12.30 -44.82 15.81
C GLN A 174 12.23 -45.41 14.41
N THR A 175 12.33 -44.59 13.38
CA THR A 175 12.32 -45.04 11.98
C THR A 175 13.57 -45.88 11.68
N ILE A 176 14.76 -45.43 12.09
CA ILE A 176 16.01 -46.14 11.89
C ILE A 176 15.99 -47.47 12.65
N GLU A 177 15.55 -47.45 13.90
CA GLU A 177 15.43 -48.67 14.73
C GLU A 177 14.49 -49.70 14.09
N GLY A 178 13.34 -49.26 13.55
CA GLY A 178 12.42 -50.12 12.82
C GLY A 178 12.97 -50.67 11.46
N LEU A 179 13.97 -49.98 10.89
CA LEU A 179 14.64 -50.40 9.66
C LEU A 179 15.88 -51.26 9.88
N LEU A 180 16.42 -51.31 11.13
CA LEU A 180 17.59 -52.11 11.48
C LEU A 180 17.52 -53.58 11.05
N PRO A 181 16.42 -54.31 11.26
CA PRO A 181 16.31 -55.71 10.81
C PRO A 181 16.49 -55.91 9.30
N LEU A 182 15.99 -54.92 8.51
CA LEU A 182 16.16 -54.90 7.05
C LEU A 182 17.60 -54.64 6.65
N ILE A 183 18.25 -53.73 7.35
CA ILE A 183 19.68 -53.37 7.13
C ILE A 183 20.58 -54.59 7.46
N ILE A 184 20.33 -55.25 8.59
CA ILE A 184 21.09 -56.43 8.98
C ILE A 184 20.87 -57.56 8.00
N GLY A 185 19.61 -57.83 7.57
CA GLY A 185 19.23 -58.84 6.57
C GLY A 185 19.83 -58.58 5.17
N SER A 186 20.26 -57.36 4.90
CA SER A 186 20.87 -56.97 3.63
C SER A 186 22.32 -57.49 3.46
N LEU A 187 23.02 -57.82 4.54
CA LEU A 187 24.41 -58.28 4.51
C LEU A 187 24.63 -59.55 3.70
N SER A 188 23.57 -60.35 3.53
CA SER A 188 23.61 -61.63 2.75
C SER A 188 23.10 -61.44 1.30
N GLN A 189 22.78 -60.22 0.87
CA GLN A 189 22.15 -59.99 -0.41
C GLN A 189 23.19 -59.67 -1.52
N PRO A 190 22.92 -60.04 -2.79
CA PRO A 190 23.73 -59.62 -3.91
C PRO A 190 23.72 -58.12 -4.12
N VAL A 191 24.82 -57.54 -4.64
CA VAL A 191 25.01 -56.08 -4.85
C VAL A 191 23.83 -55.38 -5.56
N PRO A 192 23.21 -55.94 -6.61
CA PRO A 192 22.06 -55.29 -7.26
C PRO A 192 20.81 -55.15 -6.34
N GLN A 193 20.63 -56.11 -5.42
CA GLN A 193 19.51 -56.06 -4.47
C GLN A 193 19.82 -55.08 -3.34
N LEU A 194 21.09 -54.96 -2.95
CA LEU A 194 21.55 -54.03 -1.95
C LEU A 194 21.29 -52.55 -2.37
N SER A 195 21.57 -52.23 -3.65
CA SER A 195 21.31 -50.85 -4.15
C SER A 195 19.83 -50.53 -4.19
N ARG A 196 18.96 -51.46 -4.53
CA ARG A 196 17.51 -51.26 -4.49
C ARG A 196 17.00 -51.08 -3.06
N LEU A 197 17.48 -51.91 -2.14
CA LEU A 197 17.13 -51.77 -0.73
C LEU A 197 17.54 -50.42 -0.18
N PHE A 198 18.77 -49.99 -0.47
CA PHE A 198 19.26 -48.65 -0.06
C PHE A 198 18.36 -47.53 -0.57
N SER A 199 17.99 -47.54 -1.85
CA SER A 199 17.10 -46.56 -2.43
C SER A 199 15.72 -46.55 -1.75
N GLN A 200 15.15 -47.74 -1.48
CA GLN A 200 13.88 -47.85 -0.77
C GLN A 200 13.95 -47.33 0.66
N LEU A 201 15.01 -47.64 1.40
CA LEU A 201 15.23 -47.12 2.75
C LEU A 201 15.37 -45.61 2.76
N LEU A 202 16.14 -45.08 1.81
CA LEU A 202 16.33 -43.61 1.71
C LEU A 202 15.02 -42.88 1.36
N ILE A 203 14.25 -43.39 0.39
CA ILE A 203 12.94 -42.86 0.04
C ILE A 203 12.01 -42.88 1.25
N LYS A 204 11.94 -44.01 1.98
CA LYS A 204 11.10 -44.09 3.18
C LYS A 204 11.48 -43.12 4.28
N LEU A 205 12.77 -42.89 4.53
CA LEU A 205 13.26 -41.91 5.48
C LEU A 205 12.85 -40.49 5.06
N LEU A 206 13.02 -40.17 3.76
CA LEU A 206 12.63 -38.86 3.24
C LEU A 206 11.12 -38.65 3.26
N GLU A 207 10.31 -39.66 2.96
CA GLU A 207 8.84 -39.58 3.05
C GLU A 207 8.37 -39.29 4.48
N ILE A 208 8.93 -39.98 5.48
CA ILE A 208 8.60 -39.78 6.89
C ILE A 208 9.04 -38.38 7.32
N ALA A 209 10.25 -37.96 6.94
CA ALA A 209 10.75 -36.61 7.23
C ALA A 209 9.85 -35.55 6.59
N ALA A 210 9.51 -35.71 5.31
CA ALA A 210 8.65 -34.75 4.60
C ALA A 210 7.26 -34.68 5.25
N GLY A 211 6.64 -35.79 5.59
CA GLY A 211 5.37 -35.82 6.29
C GLY A 211 5.42 -35.13 7.64
N LEU A 212 6.48 -35.37 8.42
CA LEU A 212 6.69 -34.70 9.72
C LEU A 212 6.83 -33.19 9.55
N PHE A 213 7.65 -32.71 8.60
CA PHE A 213 7.82 -31.29 8.34
C PHE A 213 6.53 -30.61 7.86
N ILE A 214 5.70 -31.29 7.06
CA ILE A 214 4.39 -30.77 6.64
C ILE A 214 3.46 -30.60 7.84
N VAL A 215 3.40 -31.60 8.75
CA VAL A 215 2.55 -31.52 9.95
C VAL A 215 3.04 -30.42 10.90
N LEU A 216 4.32 -30.39 11.20
CA LEU A 216 4.92 -29.35 12.05
C LEU A 216 4.80 -27.97 11.40
N GLY A 217 4.98 -27.91 10.09
CA GLY A 217 4.85 -26.66 9.30
C GLY A 217 3.43 -26.11 9.32
N ALA A 218 2.41 -26.95 9.25
CA ALA A 218 1.02 -26.53 9.35
C ALA A 218 0.71 -25.91 10.73
N ALA A 219 1.25 -26.49 11.81
CA ALA A 219 1.14 -25.95 13.17
C ALA A 219 1.92 -24.62 13.29
N ASP A 220 3.16 -24.59 12.79
CA ASP A 220 3.99 -23.38 12.79
C ASP A 220 3.35 -22.25 11.97
N PHE A 221 2.76 -22.54 10.82
CA PHE A 221 2.07 -21.54 10.01
C PHE A 221 0.92 -20.85 10.75
N LYS A 222 0.09 -21.63 11.45
CA LYS A 222 -0.98 -21.06 12.29
C LYS A 222 -0.40 -20.15 13.39
N LEU A 223 0.67 -20.58 14.04
CA LEU A 223 1.34 -19.79 15.06
C LEU A 223 1.96 -18.52 14.48
N GLN A 224 2.68 -18.61 13.36
CA GLN A 224 3.27 -17.44 12.68
C GLN A 224 2.20 -16.43 12.24
N LYS A 225 1.07 -16.91 11.69
CA LYS A 225 -0.06 -16.06 11.34
C LYS A 225 -0.65 -15.36 12.57
N PHE A 226 -0.84 -16.07 13.67
CA PHE A 226 -1.33 -15.49 14.91
C PHE A 226 -0.36 -14.43 15.45
N LEU A 227 0.94 -14.72 15.51
CA LEU A 227 1.95 -13.78 15.97
C LEU A 227 2.06 -12.55 15.07
N PHE A 228 1.96 -12.75 13.76
CA PHE A 228 1.93 -11.66 12.79
C PHE A 228 0.74 -10.73 13.03
N LEU A 229 -0.48 -11.27 13.10
CA LEU A 229 -1.68 -10.48 13.37
C LEU A 229 -1.60 -9.77 14.73
N ARG A 230 -1.10 -10.44 15.76
CA ARG A 230 -0.87 -9.83 17.07
C ARG A 230 0.13 -8.67 17.01
N GLY A 231 1.21 -8.81 16.22
CA GLY A 231 2.19 -7.75 15.99
C GLY A 231 1.64 -6.56 15.22
N GLN A 232 0.58 -6.77 14.40
CA GLN A 232 -0.09 -5.73 13.62
C GLN A 232 -1.28 -5.09 14.34
N LYS A 233 -1.59 -5.48 15.57
CA LYS A 233 -2.67 -4.85 16.35
C LYS A 233 -2.49 -3.34 16.45
N MET A 234 -3.61 -2.64 16.58
CA MET A 234 -3.68 -1.17 16.58
C MET A 234 -4.09 -0.64 17.95
N SER A 235 -3.64 0.56 18.28
CA SER A 235 -4.24 1.32 19.38
C SER A 235 -5.52 1.99 18.89
N LYS A 236 -6.41 2.37 19.80
CA LYS A 236 -7.64 3.13 19.48
C LYS A 236 -7.32 4.45 18.77
N GLU A 237 -6.20 5.07 19.09
CA GLU A 237 -5.75 6.30 18.46
C GLU A 237 -5.27 6.06 17.01
N GLU A 238 -4.53 4.96 16.78
CA GLU A 238 -4.12 4.56 15.44
C GLU A 238 -5.35 4.31 14.55
N VAL A 239 -6.36 3.59 15.04
CA VAL A 239 -7.62 3.35 14.31
C VAL A 239 -8.34 4.66 13.99
N LYS A 240 -8.46 5.57 14.97
CA LYS A 240 -9.09 6.88 14.76
C LYS A 240 -8.34 7.75 13.76
N ARG A 241 -7.01 7.69 13.76
CA ARG A 241 -6.16 8.41 12.81
C ARG A 241 -6.34 7.85 11.39
N GLU A 242 -6.32 6.53 11.26
CA GLU A 242 -6.50 5.87 9.96
C GLU A 242 -7.88 6.14 9.36
N TYR A 243 -8.93 6.15 10.20
CA TYR A 243 -10.27 6.53 9.79
C TYR A 243 -10.34 7.97 9.25
N LYS A 244 -9.70 8.92 9.96
CA LYS A 244 -9.59 10.32 9.50
C LYS A 244 -8.81 10.46 8.18
N GLU A 245 -7.76 9.66 8.00
CA GLU A 245 -6.97 9.66 6.76
C GLU A 245 -7.75 9.07 5.57
N SER A 246 -8.63 8.08 5.80
CA SER A 246 -9.36 7.40 4.73
C SER A 246 -10.66 8.11 4.34
N GLU A 247 -11.43 8.60 5.31
CA GLU A 247 -12.75 9.22 5.09
C GLU A 247 -12.74 10.75 5.20
N GLY A 248 -11.61 11.32 5.61
CA GLY A 248 -11.49 12.74 5.92
C GLY A 248 -11.94 13.07 7.34
N ASP A 249 -11.53 14.23 7.85
CA ASP A 249 -11.93 14.67 9.19
C ASP A 249 -13.42 15.07 9.18
N PRO A 250 -14.29 14.41 9.98
CA PRO A 250 -15.71 14.72 10.07
C PRO A 250 -15.97 16.20 10.41
N MET A 251 -15.09 16.83 11.21
CA MET A 251 -15.20 18.24 11.55
C MET A 251 -15.00 19.15 10.32
N LEU A 252 -13.98 18.85 9.49
CA LEU A 252 -13.74 19.60 8.26
C LEU A 252 -14.89 19.44 7.26
N LYS A 253 -15.46 18.22 7.17
CA LYS A 253 -16.63 17.96 6.33
C LYS A 253 -17.85 18.71 6.85
N GLY A 254 -18.02 18.79 8.18
CA GLY A 254 -19.06 19.58 8.82
C GLY A 254 -18.92 21.07 8.54
N GLN A 255 -17.72 21.63 8.75
CA GLN A 255 -17.40 23.05 8.49
C GLN A 255 -17.61 23.44 7.02
N ARG A 256 -17.17 22.61 6.09
CA ARG A 256 -17.39 22.84 4.65
C ARG A 256 -18.90 22.88 4.32
N LYS A 257 -19.68 21.97 4.91
CA LYS A 257 -21.14 21.92 4.70
C LYS A 257 -21.83 23.15 5.32
N GLN A 258 -21.36 23.60 6.49
CA GLN A 258 -21.88 24.79 7.15
C GLN A 258 -21.54 26.05 6.35
N LEU A 259 -20.29 26.23 5.92
CA LEU A 259 -19.85 27.34 5.08
C LEU A 259 -20.60 27.38 3.75
N ALA A 260 -20.81 26.22 3.12
CA ALA A 260 -21.61 26.13 1.90
C ALA A 260 -23.08 26.57 2.12
N ARG A 261 -23.66 26.25 3.28
CA ARG A 261 -25.01 26.72 3.67
C ARG A 261 -25.04 28.24 3.94
N GLU A 262 -24.03 28.78 4.63
CA GLU A 262 -23.90 30.22 4.88
C GLU A 262 -23.76 30.99 3.57
N ILE A 263 -22.94 30.54 2.64
CA ILE A 263 -22.80 31.14 1.31
C ILE A 263 -24.10 31.07 0.52
N ALA A 264 -24.81 29.91 0.56
CA ALA A 264 -26.08 29.73 -0.13
C ALA A 264 -27.20 30.61 0.45
N ASN A 265 -27.17 30.85 1.78
CA ASN A 265 -28.15 31.64 2.51
C ASN A 265 -27.74 33.11 2.71
N SER A 266 -26.59 33.56 2.13
CA SER A 266 -26.17 34.95 2.20
C SER A 266 -27.28 35.90 1.68
N PRO A 267 -27.68 36.89 2.44
CA PRO A 267 -28.78 37.76 2.05
C PRO A 267 -28.48 38.47 0.71
N PRO A 268 -29.47 38.60 -0.18
CA PRO A 268 -29.32 39.31 -1.45
C PRO A 268 -28.78 40.74 -1.28
N ARG A 269 -29.05 41.34 -0.14
CA ARG A 269 -28.64 42.69 0.23
C ARG A 269 -27.13 42.93 0.08
N GLN A 270 -26.27 42.03 0.62
CA GLN A 270 -24.82 42.21 0.55
C GLN A 270 -24.27 42.13 -0.90
N LYS A 271 -24.98 41.42 -1.78
CA LYS A 271 -24.60 41.32 -3.19
C LYS A 271 -25.03 42.54 -3.99
N VAL A 272 -26.20 43.11 -3.69
CA VAL A 272 -26.72 44.29 -4.40
C VAL A 272 -26.03 45.57 -3.98
N ALA A 273 -25.64 45.71 -2.71
CA ALA A 273 -24.93 46.87 -2.20
C ALA A 273 -23.64 47.21 -2.98
N GLY A 274 -22.93 46.20 -3.50
CA GLY A 274 -21.73 46.34 -4.31
C GLY A 274 -21.99 46.63 -5.79
N ALA A 275 -23.23 46.71 -6.25
CA ALA A 275 -23.56 46.95 -7.65
C ALA A 275 -23.46 48.41 -8.04
N ASN A 276 -23.04 48.70 -9.26
CA ASN A 276 -23.13 50.04 -9.83
C ASN A 276 -24.57 50.35 -10.29
N MET A 277 -25.28 49.33 -10.75
CA MET A 277 -26.66 49.43 -11.20
C MET A 277 -27.41 48.11 -11.10
N LEU A 278 -28.76 48.21 -10.99
CA LEU A 278 -29.66 47.08 -11.12
C LEU A 278 -30.49 47.23 -12.40
N VAL A 279 -30.29 46.36 -13.39
CA VAL A 279 -31.07 46.34 -14.63
C VAL A 279 -32.28 45.46 -14.46
N VAL A 280 -33.49 46.00 -14.69
CA VAL A 280 -34.73 45.25 -14.45
C VAL A 280 -35.60 45.13 -15.68
N ASN A 281 -36.27 43.99 -15.80
CA ASN A 281 -37.47 43.80 -16.53
C ASN A 281 -38.63 43.79 -15.47
N PRO A 282 -39.51 44.79 -15.47
CA PRO A 282 -40.32 45.17 -14.28
C PRO A 282 -40.99 44.05 -13.51
N VAL A 283 -41.39 42.94 -14.12
CA VAL A 283 -42.08 41.84 -13.47
C VAL A 283 -41.24 40.57 -13.39
N HIS A 284 -40.29 40.37 -14.30
CA HIS A 284 -39.71 39.07 -14.53
C HIS A 284 -38.25 38.93 -14.08
N TYR A 285 -37.39 39.92 -14.34
CA TYR A 285 -35.94 39.78 -14.13
C TYR A 285 -35.33 40.99 -13.48
N ALA A 286 -34.35 40.78 -12.60
CA ALA A 286 -33.48 41.80 -12.08
C ALA A 286 -32.03 41.27 -12.09
N VAL A 287 -31.09 42.04 -12.60
CA VAL A 287 -29.67 41.70 -12.71
C VAL A 287 -28.84 42.86 -12.17
N ALA A 288 -28.02 42.61 -11.18
CA ALA A 288 -27.11 43.58 -10.59
C ALA A 288 -25.74 43.49 -11.30
N VAL A 289 -25.29 44.61 -11.83
CA VAL A 289 -24.02 44.69 -12.57
C VAL A 289 -23.05 45.51 -11.75
N ARG A 290 -21.83 45.03 -11.62
CA ARG A 290 -20.70 45.72 -10.99
C ARG A 290 -19.64 46.02 -12.03
N TYR A 291 -19.09 47.20 -11.93
CA TYR A 291 -17.90 47.65 -12.64
C TYR A 291 -16.91 48.22 -11.67
N ALA A 292 -15.78 47.59 -11.50
CA ALA A 292 -14.67 48.00 -10.65
C ALA A 292 -13.36 47.77 -11.44
N PRO A 293 -12.84 48.81 -12.12
CA PRO A 293 -11.68 48.66 -13.02
C PRO A 293 -10.42 48.16 -12.29
N GLU A 294 -10.34 48.32 -10.99
CA GLU A 294 -9.24 47.84 -10.15
C GLU A 294 -9.30 46.33 -9.89
N GLU A 295 -10.52 45.72 -9.93
CA GLU A 295 -10.75 44.31 -9.67
C GLU A 295 -10.88 43.52 -11.00
N ASN A 296 -11.65 44.10 -11.96
CA ASN A 296 -11.88 43.47 -13.27
C ASN A 296 -12.02 44.58 -14.35
N PRO A 297 -11.31 44.49 -15.47
CA PRO A 297 -11.36 45.47 -16.56
C PRO A 297 -12.73 45.58 -17.21
N LEU A 298 -13.60 44.55 -17.09
CA LEU A 298 -14.92 44.52 -17.70
C LEU A 298 -16.04 44.44 -16.63
N PRO A 299 -17.24 44.98 -16.91
CA PRO A 299 -18.39 44.85 -16.04
C PRO A 299 -18.82 43.38 -15.91
N PHE A 300 -19.26 42.97 -14.75
CA PHE A 300 -19.68 41.58 -14.48
C PHE A 300 -20.97 41.53 -13.64
N VAL A 301 -21.66 40.39 -13.72
CA VAL A 301 -22.94 40.15 -13.02
C VAL A 301 -22.69 39.64 -11.61
N ILE A 302 -23.11 40.38 -10.57
CA ILE A 302 -22.91 39.99 -9.17
C ILE A 302 -24.15 39.36 -8.51
N ALA A 303 -25.35 39.72 -9.00
CA ALA A 303 -26.59 39.08 -8.58
C ALA A 303 -27.60 39.07 -9.69
N LYS A 304 -28.42 38.02 -9.78
CA LYS A 304 -29.53 37.94 -10.71
C LYS A 304 -30.71 37.18 -10.10
N GLY A 305 -31.92 37.54 -10.47
CA GLY A 305 -33.09 36.89 -9.97
C GLY A 305 -34.27 36.99 -10.92
N SER A 306 -35.21 36.04 -10.84
CA SER A 306 -36.47 36.06 -11.53
C SER A 306 -37.61 36.20 -10.50
N ASP A 307 -38.74 36.76 -10.96
CA ASP A 307 -40.03 36.85 -10.26
C ASP A 307 -39.88 37.33 -8.79
N LYS A 308 -40.07 36.44 -7.81
CA LYS A 308 -39.98 36.78 -6.37
C LYS A 308 -38.59 37.26 -6.00
N LEU A 309 -37.54 36.65 -6.53
CA LEU A 309 -36.16 37.04 -6.26
C LEU A 309 -35.83 38.37 -6.93
N ALA A 310 -36.33 38.65 -8.12
CA ALA A 310 -36.22 39.93 -8.78
C ALA A 310 -36.89 41.07 -7.98
N ALA A 311 -38.03 40.80 -7.37
CA ALA A 311 -38.70 41.75 -6.46
C ALA A 311 -37.88 42.02 -5.21
N THR A 312 -37.22 40.98 -4.64
CA THR A 312 -36.31 41.13 -3.49
C THR A 312 -35.10 41.98 -3.84
N LEU A 313 -34.44 41.68 -4.99
CA LEU A 313 -33.26 42.43 -5.44
C LEU A 313 -33.61 43.89 -5.70
N ARG A 314 -34.78 44.21 -6.23
CA ARG A 314 -35.23 45.61 -6.40
C ARG A 314 -35.38 46.33 -5.08
N ARG A 315 -36.07 45.70 -4.11
CA ARG A 315 -36.26 46.28 -2.77
C ARG A 315 -34.90 46.52 -2.07
N GLU A 316 -33.97 45.56 -2.20
CA GLU A 316 -32.64 45.71 -1.63
C GLU A 316 -31.84 46.85 -2.36
N ALA A 317 -31.98 46.97 -3.69
CA ALA A 317 -31.38 48.06 -4.44
C ALA A 317 -31.92 49.44 -4.02
N GLU A 318 -33.22 49.55 -3.73
CA GLU A 318 -33.83 50.76 -3.21
C GLU A 318 -33.27 51.13 -1.83
N LEU A 319 -33.12 50.14 -0.92
CA LEU A 319 -32.56 50.32 0.43
C LEU A 319 -31.09 50.75 0.40
N GLU A 320 -30.32 50.22 -0.56
CA GLU A 320 -28.88 50.50 -0.74
C GLU A 320 -28.61 51.67 -1.69
N ASN A 321 -29.65 52.37 -2.13
CA ASN A 321 -29.57 53.47 -3.10
C ASN A 321 -28.88 53.07 -4.43
N VAL A 322 -28.98 51.83 -4.84
CA VAL A 322 -28.45 51.35 -6.12
C VAL A 322 -29.40 51.80 -7.24
N PRO A 323 -28.91 52.47 -8.30
CA PRO A 323 -29.75 52.91 -9.42
C PRO A 323 -30.47 51.72 -10.09
N ILE A 324 -31.79 51.82 -10.23
CA ILE A 324 -32.64 50.80 -10.88
C ILE A 324 -32.99 51.30 -12.28
N ILE A 325 -32.60 50.53 -13.29
CA ILE A 325 -32.77 50.87 -14.71
C ILE A 325 -33.69 49.92 -15.38
N GLY A 326 -34.83 50.43 -15.84
CA GLY A 326 -35.84 49.63 -16.57
C GLY A 326 -35.44 49.42 -18.04
N ASN A 327 -34.86 48.29 -18.33
CA ASN A 327 -34.52 47.91 -19.70
C ASN A 327 -34.80 46.41 -19.93
N PRO A 328 -35.99 46.03 -20.33
CA PRO A 328 -36.41 44.65 -20.52
C PRO A 328 -35.56 43.81 -21.47
N PRO A 329 -35.12 44.33 -22.65
CA PRO A 329 -34.23 43.59 -23.54
C PRO A 329 -32.88 43.29 -22.91
N MET A 330 -32.23 44.30 -22.27
CA MET A 330 -30.93 44.14 -21.60
C MET A 330 -31.03 43.25 -20.38
N ALA A 331 -32.07 43.36 -19.55
CA ALA A 331 -32.27 42.52 -18.39
C ALA A 331 -32.37 41.02 -18.79
N ARG A 332 -33.02 40.70 -19.88
CA ARG A 332 -33.10 39.34 -20.43
C ARG A 332 -31.78 38.81 -20.95
N ALA A 333 -30.99 39.67 -21.59
CA ALA A 333 -29.68 39.31 -22.09
C ALA A 333 -28.70 39.05 -20.94
N LEU A 334 -28.61 39.99 -19.98
CA LEU A 334 -27.77 39.86 -18.78
C LEU A 334 -28.17 38.71 -17.88
N TYR A 335 -29.45 38.32 -17.81
CA TYR A 335 -29.90 37.19 -17.01
C TYR A 335 -29.31 35.84 -17.47
N LYS A 336 -28.94 35.72 -18.75
CA LYS A 336 -28.30 34.52 -19.31
C LYS A 336 -26.84 34.40 -18.91
N VAL A 337 -26.19 35.48 -18.52
CA VAL A 337 -24.79 35.50 -18.05
C VAL A 337 -24.70 34.84 -16.68
N ASN A 338 -23.68 34.06 -16.40
CA ASN A 338 -23.52 33.43 -15.09
C ASN A 338 -23.11 34.44 -14.03
N LEU A 339 -23.28 34.08 -12.74
CA LEU A 339 -22.83 34.92 -11.63
C LEU A 339 -21.30 35.01 -11.64
N ASN A 340 -20.79 36.22 -11.40
CA ASN A 340 -19.39 36.61 -11.45
C ASN A 340 -18.72 36.42 -12.82
N GLU A 341 -19.49 36.36 -13.88
CA GLU A 341 -19.05 36.30 -15.27
C GLU A 341 -19.16 37.70 -15.92
N GLU A 342 -18.25 37.99 -16.81
CA GLU A 342 -18.24 39.23 -17.58
C GLU A 342 -19.42 39.29 -18.53
N ILE A 343 -19.89 40.51 -18.80
CA ILE A 343 -21.02 40.71 -19.74
C ILE A 343 -20.55 40.41 -21.18
N PRO A 344 -21.44 39.92 -22.07
CA PRO A 344 -21.14 39.70 -23.48
C PRO A 344 -20.76 40.99 -24.19
N GLU A 345 -19.86 40.87 -25.19
CA GLU A 345 -19.37 42.00 -25.98
C GLU A 345 -20.49 42.80 -26.64
N GLU A 346 -21.58 42.11 -27.06
CA GLU A 346 -22.78 42.73 -27.64
C GLU A 346 -23.48 43.75 -26.73
N LEU A 347 -23.24 43.66 -25.40
CA LEU A 347 -23.84 44.55 -24.40
C LEU A 347 -22.91 45.63 -23.91
N PHE A 348 -21.63 45.62 -24.28
CA PHE A 348 -20.62 46.57 -23.80
C PHE A 348 -21.02 48.03 -24.00
N GLU A 349 -21.41 48.40 -25.21
CA GLU A 349 -21.76 49.79 -25.54
C GLU A 349 -22.96 50.27 -24.71
N ALA A 350 -24.00 49.46 -24.65
CA ALA A 350 -25.22 49.77 -23.91
C ALA A 350 -24.98 49.88 -22.38
N VAL A 351 -24.22 48.93 -21.80
CA VAL A 351 -23.85 48.93 -20.39
C VAL A 351 -22.94 50.13 -20.05
N ALA A 352 -21.93 50.39 -20.91
CA ALA A 352 -21.04 51.55 -20.73
C ALA A 352 -21.75 52.90 -20.79
N ALA A 353 -22.74 53.03 -21.68
CA ALA A 353 -23.56 54.25 -21.72
C ALA A 353 -24.34 54.49 -20.43
N ILE A 354 -24.91 53.39 -19.84
CA ILE A 354 -25.64 53.48 -18.59
C ILE A 354 -24.70 53.79 -17.41
N LEU A 355 -23.56 53.09 -17.35
CA LEU A 355 -22.57 53.32 -16.27
C LEU A 355 -22.10 54.78 -16.26
N ARG A 356 -21.77 55.33 -17.46
CA ARG A 356 -21.39 56.76 -17.56
C ARG A 356 -22.52 57.71 -17.12
N TRP A 357 -23.77 57.36 -17.42
CA TRP A 357 -24.91 58.13 -16.95
C TRP A 357 -25.06 58.05 -15.42
N VAL A 358 -24.94 56.85 -14.82
CA VAL A 358 -24.96 56.66 -13.36
C VAL A 358 -23.86 57.43 -12.68
N ASP A 359 -22.65 57.45 -13.23
CA ASP A 359 -21.52 58.21 -12.69
C ASP A 359 -21.78 59.74 -12.81
N SER A 360 -22.40 60.21 -13.89
CA SER A 360 -22.73 61.64 -14.09
C SER A 360 -23.74 62.18 -13.08
N ILE A 361 -24.58 61.36 -12.49
CA ILE A 361 -25.60 61.72 -11.48
C ILE A 361 -25.13 61.48 -10.03
N GLY A 362 -23.85 61.12 -9.82
CA GLY A 362 -23.25 60.95 -8.49
C GLY A 362 -23.83 59.74 -7.71
N LEU A 363 -24.19 58.66 -8.40
CA LEU A 363 -24.74 57.43 -7.82
C LEU A 363 -23.77 56.24 -7.93
N SER A 364 -22.48 56.51 -8.19
CA SER A 364 -21.47 55.44 -8.19
C SER A 364 -21.26 54.84 -6.78
N PRO A 365 -20.82 53.57 -6.66
CA PRO A 365 -20.60 52.95 -5.37
C PRO A 365 -19.63 53.70 -4.46
N SER A 366 -18.59 54.33 -5.00
CA SER A 366 -17.60 55.15 -4.28
C SER A 366 -18.23 56.41 -3.70
N GLU A 367 -19.10 57.08 -4.43
CA GLU A 367 -19.78 58.29 -4.00
C GLU A 367 -20.95 58.02 -3.04
N ARG A 368 -21.62 56.89 -3.18
CA ARG A 368 -22.63 56.41 -2.21
C ARG A 368 -22.02 56.12 -0.85
N ALA A 369 -20.85 55.50 -0.80
CA ALA A 369 -20.13 55.19 0.43
C ALA A 369 -19.66 56.48 1.17
N ALA A 370 -19.49 57.59 0.47
CA ALA A 370 -19.07 58.85 1.03
C ALA A 370 -20.23 59.72 1.59
N ARG A 371 -21.51 59.36 1.32
CA ARG A 371 -22.66 60.07 1.85
C ARG A 371 -22.97 59.63 3.29
N PRO A 372 -23.12 60.52 4.26
CA PRO A 372 -23.55 60.15 5.60
C PRO A 372 -24.98 59.57 5.56
N PRO A 373 -25.30 58.60 6.43
CA PRO A 373 -26.64 58.05 6.53
C PRO A 373 -27.63 59.12 6.87
N ALA A 374 -28.76 59.16 6.15
CA ALA A 374 -29.89 60.12 6.38
C ALA A 374 -30.61 59.86 7.70
#